data_ca694351a642932239052dc913b23767
#
_entry.id   ca694351a642932239052dc913b23767
#
_cell.length_a   1.000
_cell.length_b   1.000
_cell.length_c   1.000
_cell.angle_alpha   90.00
_cell.angle_beta   90.00
_cell.angle_gamma   90.00
#
_symmetry.space_group_name_H-M   'P 1'
#
loop_
_entity.id
_entity.type
_entity.pdbx_description
1 polymer ?
#
loop_
_entity_poly.entity_id
_entity_poly.type
_entity_poly.pdbx_seq_one_letter_code
_entity_poly.pdbx_strand_id
1 'polypeptide(L)'
;MTAVEQGRELARGARGPTSPAPAQPSDATGGPPALPRRGPALLPRWARLGAGAVALGGIYALGAMLPFWFLTSPDAGAAFFPSAGVTLAALVLTPRRTWPLWLAAVATAEMTVDLTHGQTVPMALGFTAANVVEPLLGAAALRAAITRMGTLRAELLLFVTCAVVLGPLLGGTIGGLVAESWGTGDAWAPIAGRWWLGDAIGVLVVATPILAWRHPPRFAPRQSIVLIAATTASATAIVLVPALAWHHPLVYAVLPVLMWAAVRGGVRTVTIAGLGVAFAVDWAAVTGRASQLVDNGTQADQLVQIQLFLAVTLLAALLLAVEVIERRRTEAELLAAEQVRHRAERTAILAAAAERRRLATDIHDVLGHALNVMLLQAGAARRSVEQDPEAARELLESIEATGRTAFRDLDLALGLVDRNSLQGGGPGLEALPELVDTLRRAGLLVDLVVDGEDPALSQIVDRSAYRVVQEALTNVAKHAPGARTLVRVHREPTWLVVSVTDDGWQAPRTGGPPGGGRGLVGLR
;
A
#
# COMPACT_ATOMS: atom_id res chain seq x y z
N MET A 1 19.13 6.03 -2.97
CA MET A 1 18.86 6.72 -1.69
C MET A 1 17.48 7.34 -1.79
N THR A 2 16.52 6.76 -1.11
CA THR A 2 15.09 7.13 -1.19
C THR A 2 14.73 8.02 0.00
N ALA A 3 13.75 8.87 -0.18
CA ALA A 3 13.28 9.88 0.78
C ALA A 3 12.97 9.37 2.22
N VAL A 4 13.07 8.07 2.47
CA VAL A 4 12.88 7.45 3.79
C VAL A 4 14.14 7.49 4.66
N GLU A 5 15.33 7.61 4.06
CA GLU A 5 16.60 7.70 4.82
C GLU A 5 16.89 9.12 5.32
N GLN A 6 16.46 10.15 4.62
CA GLN A 6 16.61 11.55 5.06
C GLN A 6 15.75 11.92 6.28
N GLY A 7 14.63 11.24 6.49
CA GLY A 7 13.77 11.47 7.66
C GLY A 7 14.33 10.93 8.99
N ARG A 8 15.32 10.02 8.93
CA ARG A 8 15.92 9.43 10.13
C ARG A 8 17.13 10.19 10.67
N GLU A 9 17.81 10.96 9.86
CA GLU A 9 18.95 11.78 10.32
C GLU A 9 18.52 13.09 10.99
N LEU A 10 17.42 13.69 10.59
CA LEU A 10 16.89 14.93 11.20
C LEU A 10 16.29 14.72 12.61
N ALA A 11 15.96 13.50 12.98
CA ALA A 11 15.43 13.18 14.32
C ALA A 11 16.52 12.95 15.39
N ARG A 12 17.81 12.92 15.02
CA ARG A 12 18.94 12.70 15.96
C ARG A 12 19.61 13.97 16.45
N GLY A 13 19.28 15.13 15.91
CA GLY A 13 19.96 16.40 16.18
C GLY A 13 19.39 17.27 17.32
N ALA A 14 18.27 16.94 17.90
CA ALA A 14 17.58 17.79 18.88
C ALA A 14 17.49 17.14 20.28
N ARG A 15 18.63 16.97 20.94
CA ARG A 15 18.67 16.78 22.41
C ARG A 15 19.64 17.79 23.01
N GLY A 16 19.05 18.82 23.61
CA GLY A 16 19.75 19.77 24.49
C GLY A 16 20.16 19.11 25.82
N PRO A 17 21.05 19.76 26.60
CA PRO A 17 21.67 19.15 27.78
C PRO A 17 20.66 18.94 28.90
N THR A 18 20.53 17.70 29.34
CA THR A 18 19.74 17.32 30.52
C THR A 18 20.50 17.62 31.81
N SER A 19 19.83 18.32 32.70
CA SER A 19 20.20 18.57 34.12
C SER A 19 20.44 17.25 34.88
N PRO A 20 21.40 17.18 35.84
CA PRO A 20 21.67 15.96 36.57
C PRO A 20 20.55 15.66 37.59
N ALA A 21 20.07 14.41 37.59
CA ALA A 21 19.14 13.88 38.55
C ALA A 21 19.83 13.59 39.92
N PRO A 22 19.11 13.67 41.03
CA PRO A 22 19.67 13.42 42.37
C PRO A 22 20.03 11.95 42.60
N ALA A 23 21.15 11.69 43.27
CA ALA A 23 21.69 10.39 43.60
C ALA A 23 20.73 9.60 44.51
N GLN A 24 20.40 8.37 44.12
CA GLN A 24 19.75 7.38 45.00
C GLN A 24 20.81 6.62 45.84
N PRO A 25 20.49 6.23 47.08
CA PRO A 25 21.43 5.51 47.93
C PRO A 25 21.66 4.08 47.47
N SER A 26 22.90 3.66 47.50
CA SER A 26 23.39 2.33 47.21
C SER A 26 22.98 1.32 48.27
N ASP A 27 22.02 0.43 47.96
CA ASP A 27 21.85 -0.82 48.69
C ASP A 27 22.75 -1.90 48.09
N ALA A 28 23.87 -2.10 48.76
CA ALA A 28 24.79 -3.20 48.50
C ALA A 28 24.29 -4.48 49.16
N THR A 29 23.52 -5.31 48.43
CA THR A 29 23.40 -6.73 48.75
C THR A 29 23.77 -7.53 47.53
N GLY A 30 25.05 -7.96 47.50
CA GLY A 30 25.59 -8.82 46.45
C GLY A 30 25.01 -10.23 46.49
N GLY A 31 23.97 -10.47 45.65
CA GLY A 31 23.61 -11.82 45.27
C GLY A 31 24.49 -12.28 44.07
N PRO A 32 24.80 -13.60 43.96
CA PRO A 32 25.61 -14.09 42.84
C PRO A 32 24.91 -13.79 41.50
N PRO A 33 25.67 -13.49 40.42
CA PRO A 33 25.11 -13.16 39.11
C PRO A 33 24.24 -14.33 38.64
N ALA A 34 22.96 -14.04 38.35
CA ALA A 34 22.02 -15.01 37.79
C ALA A 34 22.61 -15.53 36.45
N LEU A 35 22.96 -16.81 36.43
CA LEU A 35 23.37 -17.50 35.21
C LEU A 35 22.29 -17.28 34.13
N PRO A 36 22.67 -16.96 32.88
CA PRO A 36 21.70 -16.79 31.82
C PRO A 36 20.90 -18.09 31.68
N ARG A 37 19.59 -18.02 31.90
CA ARG A 37 18.69 -19.15 31.63
C ARG A 37 18.88 -19.54 30.18
N ARG A 38 19.59 -20.63 29.93
CA ARG A 38 19.67 -21.29 28.62
C ARG A 38 18.24 -21.67 28.29
N GLY A 39 17.62 -20.95 27.36
CA GLY A 39 16.39 -21.39 26.71
C GLY A 39 16.63 -22.79 26.11
N PRO A 40 15.59 -23.62 25.91
CA PRO A 40 15.74 -24.96 25.38
C PRO A 40 16.60 -24.89 24.11
N ALA A 41 17.68 -25.67 24.09
CA ALA A 41 18.64 -25.71 23.01
C ALA A 41 17.91 -26.08 21.71
N LEU A 42 17.65 -25.09 20.86
CA LEU A 42 17.03 -25.31 19.56
C LEU A 42 17.95 -26.27 18.77
N LEU A 43 17.42 -27.38 18.30
CA LEU A 43 18.11 -28.33 17.43
C LEU A 43 18.85 -27.59 16.31
N PRO A 44 20.05 -27.99 15.92
CA PRO A 44 20.76 -27.40 14.81
C PRO A 44 19.93 -27.47 13.51
N ARG A 45 20.16 -26.55 12.60
CA ARG A 45 19.34 -26.39 11.37
C ARG A 45 19.22 -27.69 10.58
N TRP A 46 20.30 -28.47 10.45
CA TRP A 46 20.28 -29.75 9.74
C TRP A 46 19.40 -30.79 10.42
N ALA A 47 19.42 -30.84 11.77
CA ALA A 47 18.58 -31.78 12.52
C ALA A 47 17.10 -31.45 12.41
N ARG A 48 16.74 -30.15 12.40
CA ARG A 48 15.35 -29.70 12.14
C ARG A 48 14.88 -30.03 10.73
N LEU A 49 15.75 -29.90 9.73
CA LEU A 49 15.43 -30.26 8.35
C LEU A 49 15.28 -31.79 8.21
N GLY A 50 16.17 -32.57 8.83
CA GLY A 50 16.08 -34.04 8.84
C GLY A 50 14.79 -34.52 9.53
N ALA A 51 14.48 -34.00 10.72
CA ALA A 51 13.24 -34.31 11.41
C ALA A 51 12.00 -33.93 10.59
N GLY A 52 12.04 -32.78 9.89
CA GLY A 52 10.97 -32.39 8.98
C GLY A 52 10.80 -33.34 7.79
N ALA A 53 11.90 -33.82 7.21
CA ALA A 53 11.88 -34.77 6.10
C ALA A 53 11.29 -36.13 6.53
N VAL A 54 11.70 -36.64 7.70
CA VAL A 54 11.13 -37.86 8.27
C VAL A 54 9.63 -37.70 8.57
N ALA A 55 9.24 -36.56 9.15
CA ALA A 55 7.84 -36.26 9.41
C ALA A 55 7.02 -36.18 8.11
N LEU A 56 7.53 -35.52 7.07
CA LEU A 56 6.87 -35.45 5.76
C LEU A 56 6.73 -36.84 5.14
N GLY A 57 7.81 -37.62 5.11
CA GLY A 57 7.78 -38.99 4.58
C GLY A 57 6.80 -39.88 5.34
N GLY A 58 6.74 -39.75 6.68
CA GLY A 58 5.78 -40.50 7.50
C GLY A 58 4.33 -40.09 7.23
N ILE A 59 4.03 -38.79 7.13
CA ILE A 59 2.69 -38.27 6.79
C ILE A 59 2.31 -38.72 5.37
N TYR A 60 3.26 -38.66 4.43
CA TYR A 60 3.06 -39.12 3.07
C TYR A 60 2.71 -40.60 3.04
N ALA A 61 3.50 -41.46 3.70
CA ALA A 61 3.28 -42.90 3.75
C ALA A 61 1.91 -43.27 4.38
N LEU A 62 1.51 -42.57 5.45
CA LEU A 62 0.18 -42.75 6.05
C LEU A 62 -0.91 -42.42 5.04
N GLY A 63 -0.80 -41.33 4.30
CA GLY A 63 -1.77 -40.95 3.25
C GLY A 63 -1.78 -41.95 2.09
N ALA A 64 -0.60 -42.44 1.68
CA ALA A 64 -0.46 -43.44 0.63
C ALA A 64 -0.97 -44.84 1.04
N MET A 65 -0.98 -45.14 2.33
CA MET A 65 -1.57 -46.41 2.86
C MET A 65 -3.09 -46.37 2.98
N LEU A 66 -3.74 -45.19 3.03
CA LEU A 66 -5.20 -45.11 3.18
C LEU A 66 -5.97 -45.95 2.16
N PRO A 67 -5.64 -45.93 0.86
CA PRO A 67 -6.31 -46.83 -0.11
C PRO A 67 -6.20 -48.30 0.25
N PHE A 68 -5.03 -48.75 0.72
CA PHE A 68 -4.81 -50.18 1.06
C PHE A 68 -5.50 -50.61 2.35
N TRP A 69 -5.65 -49.73 3.31
CA TRP A 69 -6.34 -50.07 4.58
C TRP A 69 -7.85 -50.18 4.46
N PHE A 70 -8.42 -49.44 3.55
CA PHE A 70 -9.87 -49.30 3.44
C PHE A 70 -10.44 -50.00 2.22
N LEU A 71 -9.60 -50.44 1.24
CA LEU A 71 -10.09 -51.12 0.05
C LEU A 71 -10.44 -52.56 0.36
N THR A 72 -11.74 -52.87 0.36
CA THR A 72 -12.27 -54.23 0.47
C THR A 72 -12.36 -54.92 -0.89
N SER A 73 -12.14 -54.19 -2.00
CA SER A 73 -12.10 -54.73 -3.36
C SER A 73 -11.05 -54.02 -4.21
N PRO A 74 -10.38 -54.69 -5.15
CA PRO A 74 -9.36 -54.12 -6.04
C PRO A 74 -9.87 -52.95 -6.90
N ASP A 75 -11.18 -52.88 -7.13
CA ASP A 75 -11.82 -51.90 -8.01
C ASP A 75 -12.30 -50.64 -7.30
N ALA A 76 -12.29 -50.64 -5.97
CA ALA A 76 -12.68 -49.48 -5.15
C ALA A 76 -11.44 -48.62 -4.84
N GLY A 77 -11.25 -47.53 -5.55
CA GLY A 77 -10.23 -46.53 -5.23
C GLY A 77 -10.66 -45.60 -4.10
N ALA A 78 -9.71 -44.97 -3.39
CA ALA A 78 -10.01 -43.89 -2.47
C ALA A 78 -10.54 -42.67 -3.25
N ALA A 79 -11.47 -41.93 -2.64
CA ALA A 79 -12.06 -40.76 -3.30
C ALA A 79 -11.02 -39.63 -3.51
N PHE A 80 -9.94 -39.61 -2.74
CA PHE A 80 -8.86 -38.66 -2.93
C PHE A 80 -7.53 -39.18 -2.36
N PHE A 81 -6.40 -38.64 -2.87
CA PHE A 81 -5.05 -38.99 -2.43
C PHE A 81 -4.43 -37.84 -1.62
N PRO A 82 -4.48 -37.88 -0.28
CA PRO A 82 -4.06 -36.77 0.57
C PRO A 82 -2.56 -36.46 0.47
N SER A 83 -1.73 -37.43 0.13
CA SER A 83 -0.27 -37.30 0.02
C SER A 83 0.16 -36.28 -1.05
N ALA A 84 -0.58 -36.18 -2.16
CA ALA A 84 -0.32 -35.17 -3.19
C ALA A 84 -0.45 -33.75 -2.63
N GLY A 85 -1.50 -33.48 -1.85
CA GLY A 85 -1.73 -32.19 -1.23
C GLY A 85 -0.70 -31.81 -0.17
N VAL A 86 -0.28 -32.79 0.66
CA VAL A 86 0.77 -32.58 1.68
C VAL A 86 2.10 -32.24 1.03
N THR A 87 2.48 -32.99 -0.03
CA THR A 87 3.74 -32.76 -0.75
C THR A 87 3.76 -31.39 -1.42
N LEU A 88 2.69 -31.04 -2.14
CA LEU A 88 2.58 -29.71 -2.75
C LEU A 88 2.70 -28.59 -1.71
N ALA A 89 1.98 -28.70 -0.60
CA ALA A 89 2.04 -27.69 0.47
C ALA A 89 3.46 -27.57 1.06
N ALA A 90 4.16 -28.68 1.30
CA ALA A 90 5.53 -28.68 1.78
C ALA A 90 6.49 -27.95 0.81
N LEU A 91 6.38 -28.20 -0.49
CA LEU A 91 7.19 -27.53 -1.50
C LEU A 91 6.88 -26.02 -1.60
N VAL A 92 5.59 -25.66 -1.59
CA VAL A 92 5.19 -24.23 -1.65
C VAL A 92 5.65 -23.47 -0.43
N LEU A 93 5.63 -24.06 0.77
CA LEU A 93 5.98 -23.39 2.03
C LEU A 93 7.48 -23.36 2.32
N THR A 94 8.30 -24.14 1.61
CA THR A 94 9.74 -24.25 1.90
C THR A 94 10.61 -23.65 0.80
N PRO A 95 11.84 -23.20 1.11
CA PRO A 95 12.76 -22.68 0.09
C PRO A 95 13.13 -23.73 -0.96
N ARG A 96 13.25 -23.34 -2.24
CA ARG A 96 13.60 -24.25 -3.34
C ARG A 96 14.84 -25.10 -3.08
N ARG A 97 15.83 -24.57 -2.36
CA ARG A 97 17.08 -25.28 -1.99
C ARG A 97 16.85 -26.49 -1.08
N THR A 98 15.70 -26.58 -0.41
CA THR A 98 15.33 -27.75 0.43
C THR A 98 14.43 -28.74 -0.29
N TRP A 99 13.93 -28.44 -1.49
CA TRP A 99 13.07 -29.32 -2.26
C TRP A 99 13.64 -30.71 -2.53
N PRO A 100 14.94 -30.85 -2.90
CA PRO A 100 15.50 -32.20 -3.09
C PRO A 100 15.39 -33.10 -1.86
N LEU A 101 15.51 -32.53 -0.66
CA LEU A 101 15.36 -33.29 0.58
C LEU A 101 13.91 -33.76 0.79
N TRP A 102 12.93 -32.87 0.54
CA TRP A 102 11.51 -33.20 0.67
C TRP A 102 11.07 -34.24 -0.36
N LEU A 103 11.49 -34.07 -1.61
CA LEU A 103 11.19 -35.00 -2.69
C LEU A 103 11.86 -36.37 -2.47
N ALA A 104 13.08 -36.41 -1.94
CA ALA A 104 13.73 -37.66 -1.57
C ALA A 104 12.98 -38.39 -0.45
N ALA A 105 12.46 -37.67 0.55
CA ALA A 105 11.64 -38.26 1.61
C ALA A 105 10.33 -38.83 1.05
N VAL A 106 9.67 -38.11 0.15
CA VAL A 106 8.44 -38.58 -0.54
C VAL A 106 8.75 -39.81 -1.41
N ALA A 107 9.80 -39.75 -2.24
CA ALA A 107 10.20 -40.86 -3.10
C ALA A 107 10.53 -42.12 -2.30
N THR A 108 11.22 -41.98 -1.16
CA THR A 108 11.51 -43.12 -0.27
C THR A 108 10.25 -43.70 0.34
N ALA A 109 9.31 -42.83 0.76
CA ALA A 109 8.04 -43.26 1.35
C ALA A 109 7.18 -44.00 0.33
N GLU A 110 7.01 -43.44 -0.88
CA GLU A 110 6.25 -44.06 -1.97
C GLU A 110 6.83 -45.43 -2.36
N MET A 111 8.11 -45.47 -2.67
CA MET A 111 8.82 -46.71 -3.00
C MET A 111 8.64 -47.77 -1.92
N THR A 112 8.69 -47.38 -0.64
CA THR A 112 8.50 -48.33 0.48
C THR A 112 7.06 -48.84 0.52
N VAL A 113 6.07 -47.96 0.36
CA VAL A 113 4.66 -48.35 0.36
C VAL A 113 4.36 -49.31 -0.81
N ASP A 114 4.80 -48.96 -2.02
CA ASP A 114 4.56 -49.77 -3.22
C ASP A 114 5.18 -51.18 -3.09
N LEU A 115 6.47 -51.23 -2.74
CA LEU A 115 7.16 -52.54 -2.63
C LEU A 115 6.60 -53.42 -1.50
N THR A 116 6.17 -52.82 -0.37
CA THR A 116 5.57 -53.58 0.74
C THR A 116 4.16 -54.09 0.42
N HIS A 117 3.50 -53.48 -0.58
CA HIS A 117 2.17 -53.93 -1.06
C HIS A 117 2.25 -54.74 -2.36
N GLY A 118 3.42 -55.22 -2.72
CA GLY A 118 3.60 -56.21 -3.78
C GLY A 118 3.73 -55.63 -5.19
N GLN A 119 3.92 -54.32 -5.33
CA GLN A 119 4.21 -53.73 -6.63
C GLN A 119 5.60 -54.16 -7.13
N THR A 120 5.74 -54.32 -8.46
CA THR A 120 7.04 -54.62 -9.06
C THR A 120 7.96 -53.42 -9.00
N VAL A 121 9.29 -53.65 -9.00
CA VAL A 121 10.27 -52.54 -8.95
C VAL A 121 10.06 -51.52 -10.08
N PRO A 122 9.84 -51.89 -11.34
CA PRO A 122 9.57 -50.95 -12.41
C PRO A 122 8.31 -50.10 -12.17
N MET A 123 7.23 -50.70 -11.66
CA MET A 123 6.00 -49.97 -11.31
C MET A 123 6.25 -48.98 -10.17
N ALA A 124 6.87 -49.44 -9.08
CA ALA A 124 7.17 -48.58 -7.94
C ALA A 124 8.06 -47.38 -8.32
N LEU A 125 9.04 -47.57 -9.21
CA LEU A 125 9.86 -46.48 -9.74
C LEU A 125 9.02 -45.51 -10.58
N GLY A 126 8.14 -46.03 -11.43
CA GLY A 126 7.26 -45.21 -12.27
C GLY A 126 6.24 -44.42 -11.47
N PHE A 127 5.59 -45.02 -10.47
CA PHE A 127 4.66 -44.35 -9.57
C PHE A 127 5.36 -43.30 -8.69
N THR A 128 6.56 -43.62 -8.18
CA THR A 128 7.42 -42.68 -7.48
C THR A 128 7.76 -41.46 -8.38
N ALA A 129 8.11 -41.71 -9.66
CA ALA A 129 8.38 -40.61 -10.59
C ALA A 129 7.15 -39.72 -10.82
N ALA A 130 5.96 -40.31 -11.00
CA ALA A 130 4.70 -39.60 -11.13
C ALA A 130 4.45 -38.69 -9.91
N ASN A 131 4.50 -39.28 -8.71
CA ASN A 131 4.22 -38.61 -7.43
C ASN A 131 5.28 -37.58 -6.99
N VAL A 132 6.48 -37.59 -7.62
CA VAL A 132 7.51 -36.56 -7.45
C VAL A 132 7.37 -35.43 -8.46
N VAL A 133 7.13 -35.76 -9.74
CA VAL A 133 7.07 -34.77 -10.83
C VAL A 133 5.82 -33.90 -10.72
N GLU A 134 4.69 -34.48 -10.38
CA GLU A 134 3.41 -33.76 -10.21
C GLU A 134 3.52 -32.56 -9.26
N PRO A 135 3.79 -32.73 -7.94
CA PRO A 135 3.82 -31.62 -7.00
C PRO A 135 5.02 -30.68 -7.25
N LEU A 136 6.12 -31.19 -7.84
CA LEU A 136 7.26 -30.38 -8.23
C LEU A 136 6.86 -29.32 -9.26
N LEU A 137 6.17 -29.73 -10.32
CA LEU A 137 5.73 -28.82 -11.39
C LEU A 137 4.63 -27.86 -10.88
N GLY A 138 3.66 -28.36 -10.13
CA GLY A 138 2.62 -27.54 -9.51
C GLY A 138 3.20 -26.45 -8.60
N ALA A 139 4.12 -26.84 -7.70
CA ALA A 139 4.80 -25.88 -6.80
C ALA A 139 5.71 -24.91 -7.54
N ALA A 140 6.43 -25.37 -8.57
CA ALA A 140 7.33 -24.50 -9.35
C ALA A 140 6.53 -23.43 -10.11
N ALA A 141 5.45 -23.82 -10.78
CA ALA A 141 4.58 -22.92 -11.50
C ALA A 141 3.90 -21.92 -10.55
N LEU A 142 3.34 -22.40 -9.45
CA LEU A 142 2.67 -21.56 -8.46
C LEU A 142 3.64 -20.51 -7.87
N ARG A 143 4.84 -20.90 -7.48
CA ARG A 143 5.85 -19.95 -6.93
C ARG A 143 6.43 -18.99 -7.96
N ALA A 144 6.50 -19.37 -9.23
CA ALA A 144 6.95 -18.47 -10.28
C ALA A 144 5.96 -17.34 -10.57
N ALA A 145 4.68 -17.58 -10.34
CA ALA A 145 3.61 -16.69 -10.71
C ALA A 145 3.04 -15.89 -9.52
N ILE A 146 3.02 -16.43 -8.29
CA ILE A 146 2.56 -15.70 -7.08
C ILE A 146 3.29 -14.36 -6.89
N THR A 147 4.59 -14.28 -7.23
CA THR A 147 5.36 -13.04 -7.13
C THR A 147 4.91 -11.94 -8.09
N ARG A 148 4.11 -12.29 -9.10
CA ARG A 148 3.63 -11.40 -10.17
C ARG A 148 2.15 -11.06 -10.04
N MET A 149 1.42 -11.74 -9.17
CA MET A 149 -0.03 -11.59 -9.05
C MET A 149 -0.41 -10.70 -7.87
N GLY A 150 -1.30 -9.75 -8.10
CA GLY A 150 -1.76 -8.77 -7.09
C GLY A 150 -3.11 -9.10 -6.46
N THR A 151 -3.81 -10.17 -6.91
CA THR A 151 -5.16 -10.50 -6.45
C THR A 151 -5.27 -11.97 -6.01
N LEU A 152 -6.04 -12.21 -4.96
CA LEU A 152 -6.31 -13.57 -4.45
C LEU A 152 -7.02 -14.45 -5.49
N ARG A 153 -7.87 -13.82 -6.33
CA ARG A 153 -8.57 -14.52 -7.42
C ARG A 153 -7.58 -15.09 -8.43
N ALA A 154 -6.60 -14.29 -8.85
CA ALA A 154 -5.57 -14.73 -9.78
C ALA A 154 -4.69 -15.84 -9.17
N GLU A 155 -4.35 -15.72 -7.88
CA GLU A 155 -3.61 -16.77 -7.14
C GLU A 155 -4.40 -18.07 -7.07
N LEU A 156 -5.72 -18.00 -6.79
CA LEU A 156 -6.58 -19.19 -6.76
C LEU A 156 -6.73 -19.83 -8.14
N LEU A 157 -6.95 -19.04 -9.19
CA LEU A 157 -7.04 -19.55 -10.57
C LEU A 157 -5.75 -20.25 -10.99
N LEU A 158 -4.61 -19.68 -10.66
CA LEU A 158 -3.32 -20.28 -10.93
C LEU A 158 -3.11 -21.56 -10.13
N PHE A 159 -3.47 -21.55 -8.84
CA PHE A 159 -3.42 -22.76 -8.00
C PHE A 159 -4.28 -23.88 -8.61
N VAL A 160 -5.51 -23.58 -9.01
CA VAL A 160 -6.40 -24.54 -9.63
C VAL A 160 -5.82 -25.05 -10.94
N THR A 161 -5.37 -24.15 -11.81
CA THR A 161 -4.85 -24.55 -13.14
C THR A 161 -3.58 -25.38 -13.03
N CYS A 162 -2.58 -24.91 -12.26
CA CYS A 162 -1.26 -25.54 -12.25
C CYS A 162 -1.14 -26.68 -11.25
N ALA A 163 -1.74 -26.53 -10.05
CA ALA A 163 -1.53 -27.49 -8.98
C ALA A 163 -2.67 -28.52 -8.85
N VAL A 164 -3.92 -28.12 -9.19
CA VAL A 164 -5.05 -29.04 -9.10
C VAL A 164 -5.31 -29.75 -10.43
N VAL A 165 -5.11 -29.08 -11.58
CA VAL A 165 -5.43 -29.67 -12.89
C VAL A 165 -4.19 -30.21 -13.59
N LEU A 166 -3.22 -29.35 -13.95
CA LEU A 166 -2.10 -29.73 -14.81
C LEU A 166 -1.10 -30.65 -14.14
N GLY A 167 -0.76 -30.43 -12.87
CA GLY A 167 0.16 -31.28 -12.12
C GLY A 167 -0.37 -32.72 -12.04
N PRO A 168 -1.56 -32.95 -11.42
CA PRO A 168 -2.17 -34.26 -11.34
C PRO A 168 -2.46 -34.93 -12.69
N LEU A 169 -2.82 -34.14 -13.72
CA LEU A 169 -3.00 -34.67 -15.08
C LEU A 169 -1.71 -35.30 -15.61
N LEU A 170 -0.58 -34.66 -15.37
CA LEU A 170 0.72 -35.23 -15.78
C LEU A 170 1.09 -36.44 -14.94
N GLY A 171 0.92 -36.36 -13.60
CA GLY A 171 1.14 -37.50 -12.69
C GLY A 171 0.28 -38.70 -13.07
N GLY A 172 -1.02 -38.49 -13.25
CA GLY A 172 -1.95 -39.53 -13.68
C GLY A 172 -1.62 -40.13 -15.06
N THR A 173 -1.16 -39.30 -16.01
CA THR A 173 -0.72 -39.81 -17.31
C THR A 173 0.51 -40.70 -17.19
N ILE A 174 1.51 -40.31 -16.42
CA ILE A 174 2.72 -41.12 -16.15
C ILE A 174 2.30 -42.42 -15.43
N GLY A 175 1.50 -42.34 -14.35
CA GLY A 175 1.04 -43.48 -13.57
C GLY A 175 0.22 -44.47 -14.41
N GLY A 176 -0.69 -43.94 -15.26
CA GLY A 176 -1.50 -44.78 -16.18
C GLY A 176 -0.64 -45.54 -17.19
N LEU A 177 0.32 -44.86 -17.83
CA LEU A 177 1.24 -45.49 -18.79
C LEU A 177 2.14 -46.54 -18.11
N VAL A 178 2.58 -46.29 -16.88
CA VAL A 178 3.34 -47.26 -16.07
C VAL A 178 2.50 -48.49 -15.75
N ALA A 179 1.25 -48.29 -15.32
CA ALA A 179 0.33 -49.36 -14.99
C ALA A 179 -0.01 -50.25 -16.22
N GLU A 180 -0.21 -49.64 -17.40
CA GLU A 180 -0.40 -50.38 -18.64
C GLU A 180 0.83 -51.19 -19.04
N SER A 181 2.05 -50.60 -18.89
CA SER A 181 3.29 -51.21 -19.37
C SER A 181 3.82 -52.34 -18.49
N TRP A 182 3.61 -52.29 -17.17
CA TRP A 182 4.18 -53.23 -16.19
C TRP A 182 3.16 -53.80 -15.22
N GLY A 183 1.88 -53.44 -15.33
CA GLY A 183 0.80 -53.88 -14.45
C GLY A 183 -0.13 -54.93 -15.08
N THR A 184 -1.43 -54.68 -14.94
CA THR A 184 -2.50 -55.62 -15.36
C THR A 184 -2.76 -55.64 -16.86
N GLY A 185 -2.18 -54.76 -17.65
CA GLY A 185 -2.44 -54.62 -19.09
C GLY A 185 -3.74 -53.87 -19.42
N ASP A 186 -4.41 -53.30 -18.42
CA ASP A 186 -5.56 -52.41 -18.61
C ASP A 186 -5.16 -51.14 -19.34
N ALA A 187 -6.06 -50.58 -20.16
CA ALA A 187 -5.81 -49.35 -20.88
C ALA A 187 -5.43 -48.18 -19.95
N TRP A 188 -4.40 -47.46 -20.29
CA TRP A 188 -3.84 -46.39 -19.45
C TRP A 188 -4.82 -45.22 -19.15
N ALA A 189 -5.69 -44.89 -20.09
CA ALA A 189 -6.52 -43.68 -20.00
C ALA A 189 -7.55 -43.70 -18.85
N PRO A 190 -8.31 -44.80 -18.60
CA PRO A 190 -9.17 -44.90 -17.41
C PRO A 190 -8.39 -44.86 -16.08
N ILE A 191 -7.19 -45.46 -16.05
CA ILE A 191 -6.32 -45.42 -14.87
C ILE A 191 -5.83 -43.99 -14.64
N ALA A 192 -5.34 -43.35 -15.67
CA ALA A 192 -4.87 -41.94 -15.62
C ALA A 192 -5.99 -40.98 -15.18
N GLY A 193 -7.22 -41.16 -15.65
CA GLY A 193 -8.38 -40.36 -15.27
C GLY A 193 -8.73 -40.46 -13.79
N ARG A 194 -8.77 -41.70 -13.25
CA ARG A 194 -9.02 -41.92 -11.82
C ARG A 194 -7.88 -41.38 -10.94
N TRP A 195 -6.64 -41.61 -11.34
CA TRP A 195 -5.47 -41.05 -10.67
C TRP A 195 -5.52 -39.52 -10.63
N TRP A 196 -5.70 -38.89 -11.81
CA TRP A 196 -5.84 -37.42 -11.94
C TRP A 196 -6.89 -36.86 -10.99
N LEU A 197 -8.09 -37.41 -10.95
CA LEU A 197 -9.17 -36.94 -10.08
C LEU A 197 -8.83 -37.12 -8.60
N GLY A 198 -8.24 -38.27 -8.21
CA GLY A 198 -7.83 -38.54 -6.84
C GLY A 198 -6.80 -37.56 -6.31
N ASP A 199 -5.76 -37.29 -7.10
CA ASP A 199 -4.69 -36.35 -6.74
C ASP A 199 -5.18 -34.91 -6.78
N ALA A 200 -5.95 -34.51 -7.80
CA ALA A 200 -6.54 -33.18 -7.90
C ALA A 200 -7.38 -32.83 -6.66
N ILE A 201 -8.20 -33.76 -6.19
CA ILE A 201 -8.99 -33.58 -4.97
C ILE A 201 -8.10 -33.61 -3.74
N GLY A 202 -7.09 -34.48 -3.68
CA GLY A 202 -6.09 -34.51 -2.62
C GLY A 202 -5.38 -33.18 -2.45
N VAL A 203 -4.95 -32.58 -3.56
CA VAL A 203 -4.37 -31.23 -3.59
C VAL A 203 -5.40 -30.17 -3.14
N LEU A 204 -6.61 -30.22 -3.69
CA LEU A 204 -7.66 -29.23 -3.37
C LEU A 204 -8.07 -29.30 -1.90
N VAL A 205 -8.23 -30.50 -1.35
CA VAL A 205 -8.74 -30.73 0.01
C VAL A 205 -7.65 -30.51 1.07
N VAL A 206 -6.41 -30.97 0.81
CA VAL A 206 -5.35 -31.00 1.82
C VAL A 206 -4.40 -29.81 1.72
N ALA A 207 -3.97 -29.41 0.51
CA ALA A 207 -3.06 -28.29 0.37
C ALA A 207 -3.72 -26.95 0.74
N THR A 208 -5.01 -26.75 0.41
CA THR A 208 -5.69 -25.47 0.64
C THR A 208 -5.79 -25.09 2.14
N PRO A 209 -6.19 -25.96 3.09
CA PRO A 209 -6.17 -25.59 4.50
C PRO A 209 -4.76 -25.29 5.00
N ILE A 210 -3.75 -26.09 4.64
CA ILE A 210 -2.35 -25.87 5.05
C ILE A 210 -1.87 -24.48 4.58
N LEU A 211 -2.09 -24.14 3.30
CA LEU A 211 -1.70 -22.87 2.73
C LEU A 211 -2.49 -21.69 3.33
N ALA A 212 -3.80 -21.84 3.50
CA ALA A 212 -4.66 -20.81 4.09
C ALA A 212 -4.31 -20.48 5.55
N TRP A 213 -3.81 -21.44 6.32
CA TRP A 213 -3.39 -21.20 7.70
C TRP A 213 -2.01 -20.53 7.79
N ARG A 214 -1.11 -20.85 6.88
CA ARG A 214 0.24 -20.27 6.87
C ARG A 214 0.29 -18.84 6.34
N HIS A 215 -0.57 -18.53 5.37
CA HIS A 215 -0.68 -17.20 4.73
C HIS A 215 -2.12 -16.68 4.82
N PRO A 216 -2.56 -16.21 6.02
CA PRO A 216 -3.93 -15.71 6.17
C PRO A 216 -4.11 -14.44 5.35
N PRO A 217 -5.21 -14.33 4.59
CA PRO A 217 -5.56 -13.09 3.91
C PRO A 217 -5.75 -11.96 4.93
N ARG A 218 -5.17 -10.78 4.66
CA ARG A 218 -5.23 -9.62 5.57
C ARG A 218 -6.66 -9.13 5.86
N PHE A 219 -7.57 -9.35 4.93
CA PHE A 219 -8.99 -8.94 5.02
C PHE A 219 -9.93 -10.11 5.36
N ALA A 220 -9.39 -11.24 5.81
CA ALA A 220 -10.22 -12.34 6.25
C ALA A 220 -11.07 -11.94 7.46
N PRO A 221 -12.33 -12.40 7.53
CA PRO A 221 -13.18 -12.15 8.69
C PRO A 221 -12.52 -12.72 9.96
N ARG A 222 -12.78 -12.06 11.09
CA ARG A 222 -12.29 -12.52 12.40
C ARG A 222 -12.79 -13.94 12.65
N GLN A 223 -11.88 -14.90 12.70
CA GLN A 223 -12.24 -16.32 12.72
C GLN A 223 -12.57 -16.75 14.15
N SER A 224 -13.78 -17.28 14.31
CA SER A 224 -14.17 -17.97 15.53
C SER A 224 -13.92 -19.46 15.37
N ILE A 225 -13.18 -20.07 16.29
CA ILE A 225 -12.97 -21.53 16.35
C ILE A 225 -14.33 -22.23 16.43
N VAL A 226 -15.28 -21.65 17.14
CA VAL A 226 -16.66 -22.16 17.24
C VAL A 226 -17.34 -22.20 15.87
N LEU A 227 -17.18 -21.16 15.06
CA LEU A 227 -17.74 -21.12 13.71
C LEU A 227 -17.15 -22.22 12.81
N ILE A 228 -15.81 -22.36 12.85
CA ILE A 228 -15.13 -23.42 12.08
C ILE A 228 -15.63 -24.79 12.53
N ALA A 229 -15.63 -25.06 13.83
CA ALA A 229 -16.06 -26.35 14.39
C ALA A 229 -17.53 -26.65 14.07
N ALA A 230 -18.43 -25.69 14.28
CA ALA A 230 -19.86 -25.85 14.01
C ALA A 230 -20.13 -26.09 12.51
N THR A 231 -19.47 -25.34 11.63
CA THR A 231 -19.63 -25.51 10.17
C THR A 231 -19.09 -26.86 9.72
N THR A 232 -17.91 -27.26 10.22
CA THR A 232 -17.31 -28.56 9.91
C THR A 232 -18.20 -29.70 10.40
N ALA A 233 -18.65 -29.62 11.64
CA ALA A 233 -19.56 -30.65 12.21
C ALA A 233 -20.88 -30.76 11.42
N SER A 234 -21.49 -29.60 11.07
CA SER A 234 -22.73 -29.58 10.29
C SER A 234 -22.53 -30.15 8.89
N ALA A 235 -21.51 -29.74 8.18
CA ALA A 235 -21.22 -30.21 6.82
C ALA A 235 -20.88 -31.71 6.79
N THR A 236 -20.09 -32.18 7.77
CA THR A 236 -19.74 -33.59 7.93
C THR A 236 -20.98 -34.43 8.30
N ALA A 237 -21.83 -33.92 9.21
CA ALA A 237 -23.06 -34.63 9.61
C ALA A 237 -24.05 -34.80 8.45
N ILE A 238 -24.16 -33.84 7.53
CA ILE A 238 -24.99 -33.95 6.32
C ILE A 238 -24.58 -35.13 5.45
N VAL A 239 -23.31 -35.52 5.47
CA VAL A 239 -22.80 -36.69 4.74
C VAL A 239 -22.99 -37.96 5.56
N LEU A 240 -22.59 -37.94 6.84
CA LEU A 240 -22.57 -39.15 7.69
C LEU A 240 -23.96 -39.61 8.09
N VAL A 241 -24.92 -38.73 8.39
CA VAL A 241 -26.24 -39.11 8.86
C VAL A 241 -27.00 -39.89 7.77
N PRO A 242 -27.09 -39.45 6.50
CA PRO A 242 -27.68 -40.24 5.44
C PRO A 242 -26.95 -41.57 5.19
N ALA A 243 -25.62 -41.56 5.21
CA ALA A 243 -24.80 -42.75 5.02
C ALA A 243 -25.00 -43.79 6.14
N LEU A 244 -25.43 -43.39 7.33
CA LEU A 244 -25.66 -44.29 8.48
C LEU A 244 -27.12 -44.69 8.67
N ALA A 245 -28.06 -43.79 8.42
CA ALA A 245 -29.44 -43.95 8.87
C ALA A 245 -30.50 -43.74 7.80
N TRP A 246 -30.21 -43.05 6.71
CA TRP A 246 -31.20 -42.66 5.70
C TRP A 246 -30.72 -43.02 4.30
N HIS A 247 -31.61 -43.60 3.49
CA HIS A 247 -31.32 -44.05 2.13
C HIS A 247 -31.62 -42.94 1.08
N HIS A 248 -31.46 -41.67 1.43
CA HIS A 248 -31.71 -40.55 0.52
C HIS A 248 -30.47 -39.71 0.32
N PRO A 249 -30.11 -39.32 -0.92
CA PRO A 249 -28.90 -38.54 -1.22
C PRO A 249 -29.07 -37.08 -0.81
N LEU A 250 -28.79 -36.76 0.44
CA LEU A 250 -28.75 -35.36 0.95
C LEU A 250 -27.39 -34.71 0.77
N VAL A 251 -26.44 -35.36 0.11
CA VAL A 251 -25.07 -34.85 -0.02
C VAL A 251 -25.00 -33.46 -0.63
N TYR A 252 -25.92 -33.11 -1.53
CA TYR A 252 -25.98 -31.76 -2.13
C TYR A 252 -26.27 -30.63 -1.13
N ALA A 253 -26.85 -30.96 0.05
CA ALA A 253 -27.09 -29.96 1.11
C ALA A 253 -25.79 -29.47 1.76
N VAL A 254 -24.65 -30.09 1.50
CA VAL A 254 -23.32 -29.62 1.88
C VAL A 254 -23.01 -28.28 1.21
N LEU A 255 -23.42 -28.08 -0.07
CA LEU A 255 -23.10 -26.88 -0.82
C LEU A 255 -23.60 -25.57 -0.14
N PRO A 256 -24.88 -25.43 0.26
CA PRO A 256 -25.34 -24.25 0.99
C PRO A 256 -24.56 -23.97 2.28
N VAL A 257 -24.18 -25.02 3.02
CA VAL A 257 -23.40 -24.89 4.26
C VAL A 257 -22.00 -24.36 3.97
N LEU A 258 -21.32 -24.89 2.95
CA LEU A 258 -20.00 -24.39 2.54
C LEU A 258 -20.06 -22.98 1.93
N MET A 259 -21.12 -22.64 1.20
CA MET A 259 -21.34 -21.27 0.71
C MET A 259 -21.55 -20.29 1.88
N TRP A 260 -22.33 -20.68 2.87
CA TRP A 260 -22.50 -19.88 4.09
C TRP A 260 -21.17 -19.74 4.85
N ALA A 261 -20.39 -20.82 4.95
CA ALA A 261 -19.05 -20.81 5.51
C ALA A 261 -18.12 -19.83 4.76
N ALA A 262 -18.21 -19.79 3.43
CA ALA A 262 -17.44 -18.87 2.58
C ALA A 262 -17.74 -17.41 2.91
N VAL A 263 -19.02 -17.05 3.04
CA VAL A 263 -19.45 -15.69 3.33
C VAL A 263 -19.11 -15.25 4.75
N ARG A 264 -19.32 -16.14 5.75
CA ARG A 264 -19.15 -15.80 7.17
C ARG A 264 -17.75 -16.02 7.70
N GLY A 265 -17.13 -17.15 7.33
CA GLY A 265 -15.87 -17.63 7.87
C GLY A 265 -14.66 -17.50 6.93
N GLY A 266 -14.91 -17.29 5.63
CA GLY A 266 -13.86 -17.16 4.62
C GLY A 266 -13.12 -18.45 4.32
N VAL A 267 -11.97 -18.34 3.62
CA VAL A 267 -11.22 -19.48 3.06
C VAL A 267 -10.87 -20.56 4.10
N ARG A 268 -10.44 -20.20 5.30
CA ARG A 268 -10.06 -21.18 6.33
C ARG A 268 -11.24 -22.05 6.78
N THR A 269 -12.40 -21.43 6.97
CA THR A 269 -13.60 -22.17 7.40
C THR A 269 -14.04 -23.13 6.31
N VAL A 270 -14.06 -22.67 5.06
CA VAL A 270 -14.39 -23.52 3.90
C VAL A 270 -13.44 -24.69 3.77
N THR A 271 -12.12 -24.45 3.88
CA THR A 271 -11.11 -25.49 3.65
C THR A 271 -11.14 -26.57 4.74
N ILE A 272 -11.33 -26.19 6.02
CA ILE A 272 -11.45 -27.16 7.12
C ILE A 272 -12.77 -27.93 7.05
N ALA A 273 -13.88 -27.24 6.77
CA ALA A 273 -15.17 -27.91 6.58
C ALA A 273 -15.14 -28.84 5.38
N GLY A 274 -14.53 -28.41 4.27
CA GLY A 274 -14.33 -29.24 3.08
C GLY A 274 -13.47 -30.48 3.33
N LEU A 275 -12.41 -30.35 4.14
CA LEU A 275 -11.60 -31.49 4.58
C LEU A 275 -12.45 -32.49 5.37
N GLY A 276 -13.29 -32.02 6.30
CA GLY A 276 -14.21 -32.88 7.05
C GLY A 276 -15.20 -33.60 6.15
N VAL A 277 -15.78 -32.89 5.17
CA VAL A 277 -16.68 -33.49 4.16
C VAL A 277 -15.96 -34.53 3.33
N ALA A 278 -14.75 -34.24 2.84
CA ALA A 278 -13.98 -35.19 2.02
C ALA A 278 -13.67 -36.47 2.77
N PHE A 279 -13.24 -36.39 4.02
CA PHE A 279 -13.04 -37.59 4.86
C PHE A 279 -14.34 -38.36 5.14
N ALA A 280 -15.47 -37.68 5.35
CA ALA A 280 -16.77 -38.35 5.57
C ALA A 280 -17.25 -39.10 4.33
N VAL A 281 -17.08 -38.49 3.16
CA VAL A 281 -17.42 -39.06 1.86
C VAL A 281 -16.52 -40.27 1.54
N ASP A 282 -15.21 -40.13 1.77
CA ASP A 282 -14.24 -41.21 1.58
C ASP A 282 -14.54 -42.39 2.50
N TRP A 283 -14.83 -42.13 3.77
CA TRP A 283 -15.28 -43.17 4.71
C TRP A 283 -16.54 -43.88 4.24
N ALA A 284 -17.54 -43.14 3.73
CA ALA A 284 -18.76 -43.73 3.20
C ALA A 284 -18.50 -44.61 1.95
N ALA A 285 -17.61 -44.13 1.07
CA ALA A 285 -17.19 -44.87 -0.13
C ALA A 285 -16.53 -46.22 0.25
N VAL A 286 -15.54 -46.16 1.14
CA VAL A 286 -14.75 -47.29 1.60
C VAL A 286 -15.61 -48.33 2.36
N THR A 287 -16.58 -47.87 3.17
CA THR A 287 -17.47 -48.79 3.93
C THR A 287 -18.61 -49.35 3.09
N GLY A 288 -18.60 -49.15 1.76
CA GLY A 288 -19.64 -49.64 0.85
C GLY A 288 -20.96 -48.87 0.93
N ARG A 289 -20.96 -47.69 1.55
CA ARG A 289 -22.14 -46.82 1.71
C ARG A 289 -22.25 -45.73 0.64
N ALA A 290 -21.40 -45.76 -0.38
CA ALA A 290 -21.39 -44.77 -1.48
C ALA A 290 -22.76 -44.73 -2.19
N SER A 291 -23.44 -45.87 -2.37
CA SER A 291 -24.76 -45.93 -2.97
C SER A 291 -25.86 -45.18 -2.20
N GLN A 292 -25.62 -44.81 -0.95
CA GLN A 292 -26.51 -43.97 -0.15
C GLN A 292 -26.25 -42.45 -0.36
N LEU A 293 -25.13 -42.08 -0.97
CA LEU A 293 -24.75 -40.72 -1.25
C LEU A 293 -25.04 -40.31 -2.69
N VAL A 294 -24.92 -41.26 -3.63
CA VAL A 294 -25.08 -41.02 -5.08
C VAL A 294 -25.90 -42.14 -5.70
N ASP A 295 -26.64 -41.84 -6.76
CA ASP A 295 -27.53 -42.76 -7.45
C ASP A 295 -26.79 -43.87 -8.20
N ASN A 296 -27.56 -44.91 -8.56
CA ASN A 296 -27.20 -46.18 -9.17
C ASN A 296 -26.08 -46.09 -10.25
N GLY A 297 -25.10 -46.98 -10.11
CA GLY A 297 -23.99 -47.16 -11.04
C GLY A 297 -23.03 -48.23 -10.50
N THR A 298 -21.98 -48.51 -11.25
CA THR A 298 -20.88 -49.35 -10.74
C THR A 298 -20.15 -48.58 -9.62
N GLN A 299 -19.37 -49.28 -8.80
CA GLN A 299 -18.56 -48.66 -7.75
C GLN A 299 -17.63 -47.58 -8.35
N ALA A 300 -17.11 -47.82 -9.54
CA ALA A 300 -16.29 -46.83 -10.25
C ALA A 300 -17.08 -45.57 -10.65
N ASP A 301 -18.32 -45.70 -11.11
CA ASP A 301 -19.18 -44.57 -11.46
C ASP A 301 -19.54 -43.73 -10.22
N GLN A 302 -19.85 -44.41 -9.10
CA GLN A 302 -20.14 -43.76 -7.83
C GLN A 302 -18.93 -43.00 -7.31
N LEU A 303 -17.72 -43.54 -7.43
CA LEU A 303 -16.48 -42.88 -7.05
C LEU A 303 -16.26 -41.60 -7.86
N VAL A 304 -16.41 -41.67 -9.19
CA VAL A 304 -16.27 -40.50 -10.06
C VAL A 304 -17.32 -39.43 -9.73
N GLN A 305 -18.58 -39.81 -9.49
CA GLN A 305 -19.63 -38.86 -9.10
C GLN A 305 -19.29 -38.14 -7.78
N ILE A 306 -18.81 -38.88 -6.78
CA ILE A 306 -18.37 -38.36 -5.50
C ILE A 306 -17.18 -37.39 -5.69
N GLN A 307 -16.21 -37.78 -6.48
CA GLN A 307 -15.04 -36.95 -6.79
C GLN A 307 -15.43 -35.63 -7.48
N LEU A 308 -16.29 -35.67 -8.48
CA LEU A 308 -16.81 -34.50 -9.16
C LEU A 308 -17.62 -33.60 -8.22
N PHE A 309 -18.48 -34.22 -7.38
CA PHE A 309 -19.23 -33.48 -6.36
C PHE A 309 -18.31 -32.69 -5.41
N LEU A 310 -17.28 -33.35 -4.86
CA LEU A 310 -16.30 -32.73 -3.98
C LEU A 310 -15.55 -31.59 -4.69
N ALA A 311 -15.05 -31.85 -5.90
CA ALA A 311 -14.30 -30.87 -6.67
C ALA A 311 -15.14 -29.62 -6.96
N VAL A 312 -16.35 -29.79 -7.48
CA VAL A 312 -17.26 -28.68 -7.82
C VAL A 312 -17.68 -27.91 -6.57
N THR A 313 -18.06 -28.61 -5.52
CA THR A 313 -18.55 -28.00 -4.28
C THR A 313 -17.45 -27.18 -3.58
N LEU A 314 -16.26 -27.75 -3.44
CA LEU A 314 -15.12 -27.06 -2.81
C LEU A 314 -14.63 -25.91 -3.65
N LEU A 315 -14.52 -26.07 -4.97
CA LEU A 315 -14.08 -25.01 -5.86
C LEU A 315 -15.07 -23.83 -5.85
N ALA A 316 -16.38 -24.12 -5.92
CA ALA A 316 -17.41 -23.07 -5.85
C ALA A 316 -17.36 -22.30 -4.52
N ALA A 317 -17.22 -23.01 -3.40
CA ALA A 317 -17.12 -22.40 -2.08
C ALA A 317 -15.82 -21.60 -1.91
N LEU A 318 -14.69 -22.07 -2.44
CA LEU A 318 -13.41 -21.34 -2.43
C LEU A 318 -13.47 -20.08 -3.28
N LEU A 319 -14.02 -20.17 -4.50
CA LEU A 319 -14.21 -19.01 -5.37
C LEU A 319 -15.08 -17.95 -4.69
N LEU A 320 -16.19 -18.36 -4.07
CA LEU A 320 -17.05 -17.45 -3.31
C LEU A 320 -16.31 -16.83 -2.12
N ALA A 321 -15.53 -17.62 -1.37
CA ALA A 321 -14.76 -17.11 -0.23
C ALA A 321 -13.73 -16.06 -0.66
N VAL A 322 -13.03 -16.29 -1.77
CA VAL A 322 -12.06 -15.35 -2.34
C VAL A 322 -12.77 -14.08 -2.83
N GLU A 323 -13.89 -14.21 -3.54
CA GLU A 323 -14.71 -13.09 -4.02
C GLU A 323 -15.16 -12.20 -2.87
N VAL A 324 -15.68 -12.78 -1.80
CA VAL A 324 -16.11 -12.03 -0.60
C VAL A 324 -14.95 -11.31 0.06
N ILE A 325 -13.76 -11.93 0.12
CA ILE A 325 -12.56 -11.28 0.68
C ILE A 325 -12.12 -10.11 -0.18
N GLU A 326 -12.08 -10.27 -1.50
CA GLU A 326 -11.69 -9.18 -2.42
C GLU A 326 -12.66 -8.01 -2.37
N ARG A 327 -13.97 -8.27 -2.35
CA ARG A 327 -14.98 -7.20 -2.18
C ARG A 327 -14.78 -6.43 -0.87
N ARG A 328 -14.62 -7.14 0.25
CA ARG A 328 -14.36 -6.50 1.56
C ARG A 328 -13.08 -5.68 1.56
N ARG A 329 -12.05 -6.14 0.85
CA ARG A 329 -10.80 -5.40 0.68
C ARG A 329 -11.04 -4.09 -0.07
N THR A 330 -11.71 -4.16 -1.22
CA THR A 330 -12.03 -2.98 -2.03
C THR A 330 -12.89 -1.97 -1.26
N GLU A 331 -13.91 -2.45 -0.55
CA GLU A 331 -14.75 -1.60 0.31
C GLU A 331 -13.93 -0.93 1.42
N ALA A 332 -13.04 -1.66 2.08
CA ALA A 332 -12.17 -1.11 3.13
C ALA A 332 -11.18 -0.07 2.58
N GLU A 333 -10.62 -0.29 1.39
CA GLU A 333 -9.73 0.65 0.71
C GLU A 333 -10.47 1.94 0.31
N LEU A 334 -11.70 1.83 -0.20
CA LEU A 334 -12.56 2.98 -0.53
C LEU A 334 -12.90 3.81 0.71
N LEU A 335 -13.34 3.16 1.79
CA LEU A 335 -13.65 3.84 3.06
C LEU A 335 -12.41 4.53 3.66
N ALA A 336 -11.24 3.90 3.56
CA ALA A 336 -9.99 4.50 4.02
C ALA A 336 -9.61 5.75 3.18
N ALA A 337 -9.76 5.69 1.86
CA ALA A 337 -9.52 6.82 0.96
C ALA A 337 -10.48 7.99 1.25
N GLU A 338 -11.76 7.69 1.48
CA GLU A 338 -12.78 8.68 1.85
C GLU A 338 -12.46 9.37 3.18
N GLN A 339 -12.03 8.61 4.19
CA GLN A 339 -11.59 9.16 5.48
C GLN A 339 -10.38 10.08 5.35
N VAL A 340 -9.40 9.73 4.51
CA VAL A 340 -8.22 10.57 4.24
C VAL A 340 -8.66 11.88 3.59
N ARG A 341 -9.54 11.82 2.59
CA ARG A 341 -10.09 12.99 1.91
C ARG A 341 -10.82 13.93 2.88
N HIS A 342 -11.72 13.40 3.70
CA HIS A 342 -12.44 14.20 4.69
C HIS A 342 -11.53 14.83 5.74
N ARG A 343 -10.47 14.14 6.16
CA ARG A 343 -9.46 14.73 7.06
C ARG A 343 -8.73 15.89 6.38
N ALA A 344 -8.33 15.73 5.13
CA ALA A 344 -7.67 16.80 4.37
C ALA A 344 -8.59 18.03 4.20
N GLU A 345 -9.85 17.83 3.85
CA GLU A 345 -10.86 18.89 3.75
C GLU A 345 -11.03 19.65 5.08
N ARG A 346 -11.16 18.92 6.19
CA ARG A 346 -11.27 19.53 7.54
C ARG A 346 -10.03 20.32 7.92
N THR A 347 -8.83 19.78 7.66
CA THR A 347 -7.58 20.51 7.94
C THR A 347 -7.46 21.77 7.10
N ALA A 348 -7.86 21.74 5.83
CA ALA A 348 -7.88 22.93 4.96
C ALA A 348 -8.85 24.00 5.48
N ILE A 349 -10.06 23.61 5.89
CA ILE A 349 -11.05 24.53 6.48
C ILE A 349 -10.51 25.17 7.77
N LEU A 350 -9.93 24.36 8.66
CA LEU A 350 -9.36 24.87 9.92
C LEU A 350 -8.17 25.79 9.68
N ALA A 351 -7.30 25.46 8.71
CA ALA A 351 -6.18 26.32 8.33
C ALA A 351 -6.67 27.67 7.76
N ALA A 352 -7.66 27.65 6.88
CA ALA A 352 -8.28 28.86 6.35
C ALA A 352 -8.94 29.73 7.44
N ALA A 353 -9.62 29.09 8.42
CA ALA A 353 -10.21 29.81 9.55
C ALA A 353 -9.14 30.40 10.49
N ALA A 354 -8.05 29.69 10.72
CA ALA A 354 -6.92 30.16 11.51
C ALA A 354 -6.25 31.37 10.84
N GLU A 355 -6.02 31.32 9.54
CA GLU A 355 -5.43 32.42 8.77
C GLU A 355 -6.33 33.66 8.74
N ARG A 356 -7.65 33.48 8.56
CA ARG A 356 -8.60 34.60 8.68
C ARG A 356 -8.57 35.25 10.05
N ARG A 357 -8.46 34.46 11.12
CA ARG A 357 -8.38 35.02 12.49
C ARG A 357 -7.06 35.77 12.69
N ARG A 358 -5.95 35.23 12.20
CA ARG A 358 -4.67 35.90 12.27
C ARG A 358 -4.70 37.24 11.55
N LEU A 359 -5.16 37.25 10.29
CA LEU A 359 -5.28 38.51 9.51
C LEU A 359 -6.19 39.51 10.21
N ALA A 360 -7.29 39.11 10.81
CA ALA A 360 -8.18 40.01 11.56
C ALA A 360 -7.48 40.62 12.78
N THR A 361 -6.63 39.84 13.47
CA THR A 361 -5.83 40.34 14.59
C THR A 361 -4.77 41.36 14.11
N ASP A 362 -4.01 40.98 13.08
CA ASP A 362 -2.96 41.84 12.52
C ASP A 362 -3.51 43.20 12.02
N ILE A 363 -4.68 43.16 11.35
CA ILE A 363 -5.41 44.36 10.91
C ILE A 363 -5.86 45.22 12.10
N HIS A 364 -6.43 44.58 13.14
CA HIS A 364 -6.88 45.30 14.33
C HIS A 364 -5.74 46.00 15.06
N ASP A 365 -4.59 45.35 15.17
CA ASP A 365 -3.42 45.88 15.85
C ASP A 365 -2.84 47.10 15.09
N VAL A 366 -2.69 46.99 13.77
CA VAL A 366 -2.19 48.12 12.93
C VAL A 366 -3.15 49.30 12.95
N LEU A 367 -4.43 49.08 12.66
CA LEU A 367 -5.42 50.14 12.62
C LEU A 367 -5.71 50.73 14.00
N GLY A 368 -5.82 49.87 15.03
CA GLY A 368 -6.12 50.29 16.39
C GLY A 368 -5.02 51.21 16.96
N HIS A 369 -3.75 50.88 16.72
CA HIS A 369 -2.64 51.73 17.16
C HIS A 369 -2.63 53.07 16.44
N ALA A 370 -2.72 53.08 15.10
CA ALA A 370 -2.70 54.29 14.30
C ALA A 370 -3.87 55.23 14.63
N LEU A 371 -5.10 54.65 14.75
CA LEU A 371 -6.29 55.44 15.12
C LEU A 371 -6.17 56.07 16.51
N ASN A 372 -5.64 55.35 17.50
CA ASN A 372 -5.43 55.90 18.83
C ASN A 372 -4.45 57.08 18.83
N VAL A 373 -3.32 56.96 18.09
CA VAL A 373 -2.36 58.03 17.94
C VAL A 373 -2.98 59.26 17.27
N MET A 374 -3.70 59.06 16.16
CA MET A 374 -4.38 60.14 15.44
C MET A 374 -5.46 60.82 16.30
N LEU A 375 -6.22 60.09 17.12
CA LEU A 375 -7.21 60.66 18.03
C LEU A 375 -6.56 61.53 19.11
N LEU A 376 -5.44 61.08 19.69
CA LEU A 376 -4.68 61.86 20.67
C LEU A 376 -4.12 63.14 20.06
N GLN A 377 -3.54 63.05 18.86
CA GLN A 377 -3.01 64.20 18.13
C GLN A 377 -4.10 65.19 17.74
N ALA A 378 -5.25 64.70 17.25
CA ALA A 378 -6.40 65.54 16.92
C ALA A 378 -6.94 66.27 18.15
N GLY A 379 -7.01 65.58 19.30
CA GLY A 379 -7.41 66.17 20.59
C GLY A 379 -6.40 67.24 21.06
N ALA A 380 -5.10 67.07 20.83
CA ALA A 380 -4.09 68.05 21.12
C ALA A 380 -4.18 69.27 20.16
N ALA A 381 -4.24 69.02 18.87
CA ALA A 381 -4.40 70.05 17.86
C ALA A 381 -5.58 70.97 18.14
N ARG A 382 -6.76 70.38 18.47
CA ARG A 382 -7.96 71.14 18.82
C ARG A 382 -7.77 72.08 20.02
N ARG A 383 -6.94 71.69 21.01
CA ARG A 383 -6.68 72.54 22.16
C ARG A 383 -5.68 73.65 21.85
N SER A 384 -4.78 73.51 20.89
CA SER A 384 -3.73 74.46 20.53
C SER A 384 -4.18 75.45 19.46
N VAL A 385 -5.29 75.24 18.76
CA VAL A 385 -5.74 76.10 17.63
C VAL A 385 -5.78 77.57 17.96
N GLU A 386 -6.24 78.02 19.17
CA GLU A 386 -6.38 79.39 19.56
C GLU A 386 -5.15 79.95 20.24
N GLN A 387 -4.32 79.12 20.88
CA GLN A 387 -3.18 79.52 21.69
C GLN A 387 -1.82 79.44 20.96
N ASP A 388 -1.68 78.46 20.07
CA ASP A 388 -0.49 78.24 19.26
C ASP A 388 -0.90 77.56 17.91
N PRO A 389 -1.25 78.39 16.90
CA PRO A 389 -1.69 77.92 15.60
C PRO A 389 -0.64 77.09 14.84
N GLU A 390 0.63 77.34 15.07
CA GLU A 390 1.72 76.63 14.41
C GLU A 390 1.86 75.21 14.97
N ALA A 391 1.82 75.06 16.28
CA ALA A 391 1.78 73.73 16.92
C ALA A 391 0.53 72.90 16.51
N ALA A 392 -0.61 73.55 16.31
CA ALA A 392 -1.80 72.91 15.80
C ALA A 392 -1.63 72.37 14.37
N ARG A 393 -0.93 73.13 13.51
CA ARG A 393 -0.62 72.75 12.14
C ARG A 393 0.34 71.57 12.06
N GLU A 394 1.42 71.59 12.86
CA GLU A 394 2.36 70.47 12.97
C GLU A 394 1.66 69.16 13.40
N LEU A 395 0.74 69.26 14.35
CA LEU A 395 -0.05 68.08 14.79
C LEU A 395 -0.99 67.55 13.70
N LEU A 396 -1.58 68.41 12.87
CA LEU A 396 -2.42 68.00 11.72
C LEU A 396 -1.58 67.34 10.63
N GLU A 397 -0.38 67.86 10.33
CA GLU A 397 0.55 67.21 9.40
C GLU A 397 1.02 65.85 9.90
N SER A 398 1.23 65.69 11.21
CA SER A 398 1.58 64.42 11.84
C SER A 398 0.44 63.39 11.76
N ILE A 399 -0.84 63.83 11.88
CA ILE A 399 -2.02 62.95 11.68
C ILE A 399 -2.04 62.41 10.25
N GLU A 400 -1.84 63.28 9.25
CA GLU A 400 -1.78 62.84 7.85
C GLU A 400 -0.65 61.84 7.60
N ALA A 401 0.54 62.08 8.15
CA ALA A 401 1.68 61.18 8.03
C ALA A 401 1.41 59.81 8.67
N THR A 402 0.81 59.81 9.88
CA THR A 402 0.42 58.60 10.59
C THR A 402 -0.61 57.80 9.80
N GLY A 403 -1.64 58.49 9.25
CA GLY A 403 -2.66 57.86 8.42
C GLY A 403 -2.10 57.20 7.15
N ARG A 404 -1.22 57.92 6.43
CA ARG A 404 -0.55 57.37 5.23
C ARG A 404 0.33 56.16 5.54
N THR A 405 0.96 56.15 6.70
CA THR A 405 1.78 55.01 7.14
C THR A 405 0.91 53.83 7.49
N ALA A 406 -0.17 54.03 8.24
CA ALA A 406 -1.12 52.96 8.58
C ALA A 406 -1.77 52.29 7.34
N PHE A 407 -2.10 53.10 6.32
CA PHE A 407 -2.60 52.53 5.06
C PHE A 407 -1.53 51.69 4.33
N ARG A 408 -0.29 52.13 4.28
CA ARG A 408 0.79 51.32 3.69
C ARG A 408 1.05 50.02 4.44
N ASP A 409 1.02 50.07 5.77
CA ASP A 409 1.23 48.90 6.60
C ASP A 409 0.06 47.92 6.47
N LEU A 410 -1.19 48.40 6.30
CA LEU A 410 -2.34 47.62 6.00
C LEU A 410 -2.26 46.92 4.62
N ASP A 411 -1.85 47.66 3.59
CA ASP A 411 -1.66 47.13 2.25
C ASP A 411 -0.58 46.03 2.22
N LEU A 412 0.47 46.19 3.00
CA LEU A 412 1.50 45.15 3.19
C LEU A 412 0.96 43.94 3.94
N ALA A 413 0.21 44.13 5.03
CA ALA A 413 -0.37 43.05 5.84
C ALA A 413 -1.40 42.26 5.05
N LEU A 414 -2.18 42.89 4.17
CA LEU A 414 -3.14 42.27 3.29
C LEU A 414 -2.53 41.65 2.03
N GLY A 415 -1.24 41.86 1.79
CA GLY A 415 -0.56 41.42 0.56
C GLY A 415 -1.15 42.05 -0.71
N LEU A 416 -1.83 43.22 -0.58
CA LEU A 416 -2.50 43.90 -1.70
C LEU A 416 -1.50 44.59 -2.62
N VAL A 417 -0.31 44.93 -2.13
CA VAL A 417 0.77 45.48 -2.92
C VAL A 417 1.26 44.51 -3.99
N ASP A 418 1.16 43.19 -3.74
CA ASP A 418 1.58 42.15 -4.71
C ASP A 418 0.44 41.61 -5.60
N ARG A 419 -0.82 41.64 -5.17
CA ARG A 419 -1.93 41.02 -5.92
C ARG A 419 -2.51 41.87 -7.03
N ASN A 420 -2.54 43.23 -6.88
CA ASN A 420 -2.97 44.10 -7.97
C ASN A 420 -1.94 44.19 -9.11
N SER A 421 -0.78 43.61 -8.90
CA SER A 421 0.26 43.53 -9.91
C SER A 421 0.06 42.42 -10.95
N LEU A 422 -0.69 41.39 -10.61
CA LEU A 422 -0.83 40.17 -11.45
C LEU A 422 -2.20 40.05 -12.13
N GLN A 423 -3.20 40.81 -11.70
CA GLN A 423 -4.55 40.79 -12.32
C GLN A 423 -4.81 42.08 -13.11
N GLY A 424 -4.28 42.13 -14.32
CA GLY A 424 -4.83 42.75 -15.48
C GLY A 424 -5.20 44.25 -15.41
N GLY A 425 -4.29 45.17 -15.76
CA GLY A 425 -4.65 46.55 -16.08
C GLY A 425 -3.62 47.64 -15.85
N GLY A 426 -2.33 47.31 -15.53
CA GLY A 426 -1.29 48.32 -15.37
C GLY A 426 -0.62 48.74 -16.70
N PRO A 427 -0.02 49.93 -16.77
CA PRO A 427 0.70 50.43 -17.95
C PRO A 427 1.91 49.54 -18.29
N GLY A 428 2.20 49.40 -19.57
CA GLY A 428 3.39 48.76 -20.13
C GLY A 428 4.49 49.76 -20.48
N LEU A 429 5.53 49.27 -21.17
CA LEU A 429 6.65 50.09 -21.62
C LEU A 429 6.26 51.27 -22.52
N GLU A 430 5.09 51.20 -23.16
CA GLU A 430 4.50 52.30 -23.94
C GLU A 430 4.21 53.55 -23.10
N ALA A 431 3.98 53.38 -21.79
CA ALA A 431 3.72 54.48 -20.85
C ALA A 431 5.01 55.05 -20.21
N LEU A 432 6.22 54.57 -20.55
CA LEU A 432 7.48 55.08 -20.02
C LEU A 432 7.73 56.56 -20.34
N PRO A 433 7.45 57.07 -21.56
CA PRO A 433 7.62 58.45 -21.86
C PRO A 433 6.80 59.36 -20.94
N GLU A 434 5.55 59.01 -20.66
CA GLU A 434 4.65 59.78 -19.79
C GLU A 434 5.13 59.75 -18.32
N LEU A 435 5.62 58.58 -17.84
CA LEU A 435 6.23 58.44 -16.52
C LEU A 435 7.46 59.37 -16.40
N VAL A 436 8.36 59.31 -17.39
CA VAL A 436 9.59 60.13 -17.41
C VAL A 436 9.25 61.62 -17.45
N ASP A 437 8.28 62.03 -18.25
CA ASP A 437 7.87 63.45 -18.33
C ASP A 437 7.23 63.94 -17.03
N THR A 438 6.52 63.05 -16.32
CA THR A 438 5.96 63.37 -14.99
C THR A 438 7.08 63.58 -13.97
N LEU A 439 8.11 62.74 -13.97
CA LEU A 439 9.24 62.84 -13.07
C LEU A 439 10.17 64.03 -13.41
N ARG A 440 10.32 64.40 -14.72
CA ARG A 440 10.99 65.59 -15.15
C ARG A 440 10.31 66.88 -14.62
N ARG A 441 8.95 66.87 -14.68
CA ARG A 441 8.17 67.99 -14.09
C ARG A 441 8.33 68.10 -12.58
N ALA A 442 8.55 66.93 -11.93
CA ALA A 442 8.83 66.84 -10.48
C ALA A 442 10.31 67.20 -10.12
N GLY A 443 11.16 67.55 -11.10
CA GLY A 443 12.52 67.98 -10.87
C GLY A 443 13.61 66.93 -11.04
N LEU A 444 13.29 65.69 -11.50
CA LEU A 444 14.32 64.74 -11.82
C LEU A 444 14.93 64.97 -13.21
N LEU A 445 16.25 64.79 -13.31
CA LEU A 445 16.96 64.84 -14.57
C LEU A 445 17.07 63.47 -15.18
N VAL A 446 16.07 63.09 -15.99
CA VAL A 446 15.97 61.74 -16.56
C VAL A 446 16.05 61.80 -18.07
N ASP A 447 16.94 60.98 -18.66
CA ASP A 447 17.00 60.70 -20.09
C ASP A 447 16.50 59.30 -20.39
N LEU A 448 15.61 59.16 -21.39
CA LEU A 448 15.05 57.90 -21.81
C LEU A 448 15.56 57.55 -23.23
N VAL A 449 16.16 56.39 -23.36
CA VAL A 449 16.60 55.81 -24.64
C VAL A 449 15.92 54.47 -24.83
N VAL A 450 15.13 54.35 -25.86
CA VAL A 450 14.49 53.09 -26.26
C VAL A 450 15.01 52.74 -27.65
N ASP A 451 15.70 51.60 -27.77
CA ASP A 451 16.32 51.13 -29.01
C ASP A 451 16.06 49.62 -29.23
N GLY A 452 16.38 49.17 -30.45
CA GLY A 452 16.19 47.76 -30.85
C GLY A 452 14.92 47.52 -31.67
N GLU A 453 14.74 46.26 -32.10
CA GLU A 453 13.54 45.82 -32.80
C GLU A 453 12.35 45.73 -31.84
N ASP A 454 11.12 45.86 -32.38
CA ASP A 454 9.89 45.78 -31.58
C ASP A 454 9.28 44.38 -31.60
N PRO A 455 9.81 43.40 -30.86
CA PRO A 455 9.20 42.10 -30.75
C PRO A 455 7.88 42.20 -29.96
N ALA A 456 6.89 41.41 -30.31
CA ALA A 456 5.65 41.30 -29.55
C ALA A 456 5.98 40.75 -28.16
N LEU A 457 6.19 41.61 -27.17
CA LEU A 457 6.43 41.23 -25.79
C LEU A 457 5.16 40.62 -25.17
N SER A 458 5.31 39.58 -24.35
CA SER A 458 4.19 39.15 -23.53
C SER A 458 3.78 40.25 -22.55
N GLN A 459 2.49 40.39 -22.29
CA GLN A 459 1.97 41.41 -21.34
C GLN A 459 2.65 41.35 -19.96
N ILE A 460 3.10 40.16 -19.54
CA ILE A 460 3.77 39.96 -18.26
C ILE A 460 5.16 40.64 -18.30
N VAL A 461 5.92 40.40 -19.36
CA VAL A 461 7.28 40.99 -19.53
C VAL A 461 7.20 42.49 -19.68
N ASP A 462 6.30 42.98 -20.52
CA ASP A 462 6.09 44.41 -20.79
C ASP A 462 5.77 45.20 -19.50
N ARG A 463 4.83 44.71 -18.71
CA ARG A 463 4.47 45.33 -17.43
C ARG A 463 5.55 45.22 -16.36
N SER A 464 6.21 44.03 -16.30
CA SER A 464 7.30 43.84 -15.35
C SER A 464 8.45 44.82 -15.61
N ALA A 465 8.79 45.01 -16.87
CA ALA A 465 9.81 45.98 -17.30
C ALA A 465 9.43 47.43 -16.94
N TYR A 466 8.19 47.84 -17.18
CA TYR A 466 7.69 49.14 -16.75
C TYR A 466 7.84 49.36 -15.23
N ARG A 467 7.49 48.38 -14.42
CA ARG A 467 7.59 48.44 -12.95
C ARG A 467 9.04 48.56 -12.47
N VAL A 468 9.95 47.78 -13.08
CA VAL A 468 11.37 47.87 -12.76
C VAL A 468 11.87 49.29 -12.95
N VAL A 469 11.50 49.94 -14.07
CA VAL A 469 11.86 51.35 -14.33
C VAL A 469 11.20 52.29 -13.32
N GLN A 470 9.91 52.12 -13.05
CA GLN A 470 9.17 52.96 -12.10
C GLN A 470 9.77 52.91 -10.69
N GLU A 471 10.05 51.70 -10.19
CA GLU A 471 10.66 51.53 -8.87
C GLU A 471 12.08 52.08 -8.81
N ALA A 472 12.89 51.84 -9.86
CA ALA A 472 14.23 52.39 -9.95
C ALA A 472 14.24 53.92 -9.94
N LEU A 473 13.37 54.58 -10.74
CA LEU A 473 13.25 56.04 -10.77
C LEU A 473 12.70 56.59 -9.46
N THR A 474 11.80 55.89 -8.79
CA THR A 474 11.31 56.24 -7.45
C THR A 474 12.44 56.17 -6.42
N ASN A 475 13.33 55.19 -6.54
CA ASN A 475 14.49 55.07 -5.67
C ASN A 475 15.50 56.18 -5.92
N VAL A 476 15.75 56.58 -7.17
CA VAL A 476 16.58 57.74 -7.51
C VAL A 476 15.99 59.02 -6.90
N ALA A 477 14.68 59.23 -7.05
CA ALA A 477 14.01 60.40 -6.49
C ALA A 477 14.17 60.51 -4.96
N LYS A 478 14.15 59.38 -4.26
CA LYS A 478 14.29 59.32 -2.79
C LYS A 478 15.74 59.40 -2.30
N HIS A 479 16.67 58.80 -3.01
CA HIS A 479 18.01 58.55 -2.50
C HIS A 479 19.10 59.34 -3.20
N ALA A 480 18.84 59.86 -4.40
CA ALA A 480 19.78 60.69 -5.18
C ALA A 480 19.07 61.88 -5.82
N PRO A 481 18.41 62.75 -5.04
CA PRO A 481 17.72 63.93 -5.60
C PRO A 481 18.71 64.84 -6.34
N GLY A 482 18.41 65.14 -7.64
CA GLY A 482 19.26 65.97 -8.51
C GLY A 482 20.31 65.21 -9.33
N ALA A 483 20.40 63.86 -9.19
CA ALA A 483 21.26 63.04 -10.04
C ALA A 483 20.71 62.97 -11.47
N ARG A 484 21.63 62.94 -12.46
CA ARG A 484 21.27 62.65 -13.85
C ARG A 484 21.07 61.16 -13.98
N THR A 485 19.91 60.78 -14.46
CA THR A 485 19.52 59.38 -14.60
C THR A 485 19.31 59.02 -16.06
N LEU A 486 19.91 57.91 -16.51
CA LEU A 486 19.70 57.35 -17.84
C LEU A 486 18.90 56.07 -17.73
N VAL A 487 17.71 56.07 -18.32
CA VAL A 487 16.89 54.86 -18.52
C VAL A 487 17.13 54.37 -19.93
N ARG A 488 17.63 53.15 -20.08
CA ARG A 488 17.79 52.52 -21.38
C ARG A 488 16.98 51.24 -21.43
N VAL A 489 16.15 51.11 -22.46
CA VAL A 489 15.37 49.90 -22.80
C VAL A 489 15.86 49.44 -24.17
N HIS A 490 16.56 48.33 -24.20
CA HIS A 490 17.07 47.73 -25.41
C HIS A 490 16.31 46.42 -25.71
N ARG A 491 15.70 46.35 -26.90
CA ARG A 491 14.85 45.22 -27.32
C ARG A 491 15.61 44.37 -28.32
N GLU A 492 15.70 43.06 -28.05
CA GLU A 492 16.20 42.02 -28.95
C GLU A 492 15.15 40.98 -29.24
N PRO A 493 15.26 40.15 -30.28
CA PRO A 493 14.21 39.17 -30.66
C PRO A 493 13.83 38.17 -29.56
N THR A 494 14.75 37.89 -28.64
CA THR A 494 14.56 36.87 -27.58
C THR A 494 14.69 37.41 -26.16
N TRP A 495 15.16 38.64 -25.96
CA TRP A 495 15.32 39.22 -24.64
C TRP A 495 15.13 40.73 -24.63
N LEU A 496 14.84 41.25 -23.43
CA LEU A 496 14.66 42.64 -23.16
C LEU A 496 15.68 43.06 -22.09
N VAL A 497 16.49 44.07 -22.38
CA VAL A 497 17.42 44.63 -21.41
C VAL A 497 16.90 45.98 -20.94
N VAL A 498 16.67 46.12 -19.67
CA VAL A 498 16.28 47.37 -19.02
C VAL A 498 17.38 47.76 -18.07
N SER A 499 17.93 48.95 -18.24
CA SER A 499 18.93 49.52 -17.34
C SER A 499 18.55 50.90 -16.89
N VAL A 500 18.70 51.18 -15.60
CA VAL A 500 18.55 52.53 -15.01
C VAL A 500 19.85 52.86 -14.30
N THR A 501 20.52 53.88 -14.75
CA THR A 501 21.83 54.31 -14.22
C THR A 501 21.75 55.75 -13.82
N ASP A 502 22.16 56.09 -12.61
CA ASP A 502 22.30 57.48 -12.11
C ASP A 502 23.77 57.81 -11.81
N ASP A 503 24.13 59.10 -11.89
CA ASP A 503 25.47 59.53 -11.61
C ASP A 503 25.74 59.79 -10.12
N GLY A 504 24.78 59.42 -9.26
CA GLY A 504 24.86 59.43 -7.81
C GLY A 504 24.94 60.84 -7.21
N TRP A 505 24.44 60.96 -5.96
CA TRP A 505 24.65 62.19 -5.18
C TRP A 505 26.05 62.13 -4.54
N GLN A 506 26.95 63.02 -4.95
CA GLN A 506 28.26 63.21 -4.31
C GLN A 506 28.08 63.94 -2.97
N ALA A 507 27.68 63.19 -1.90
CA ALA A 507 27.74 63.76 -0.55
C ALA A 507 29.19 63.86 -0.06
N PRO A 508 29.53 64.89 0.70
CA PRO A 508 30.80 64.97 1.44
C PRO A 508 30.82 63.75 2.42
N ARG A 509 31.94 63.05 2.42
CA ARG A 509 32.16 61.88 3.29
C ARG A 509 32.13 62.27 4.77
N THR A 510 31.00 62.11 5.45
CA THR A 510 30.95 62.04 6.90
C THR A 510 30.30 60.69 7.24
N GLY A 511 31.03 59.84 7.98
CA GLY A 511 30.74 58.46 8.21
C GLY A 511 29.41 58.19 8.95
N GLY A 512 28.55 57.40 8.34
CA GLY A 512 27.40 56.76 8.94
C GLY A 512 27.34 55.31 8.44
N PRO A 513 26.75 54.36 9.20
CA PRO A 513 26.73 52.96 8.80
C PRO A 513 25.87 52.72 7.55
N PRO A 514 26.21 51.72 6.70
CA PRO A 514 25.51 51.45 5.45
C PRO A 514 24.06 51.04 5.70
N GLY A 515 23.13 51.83 5.15
CA GLY A 515 21.71 51.50 5.16
C GLY A 515 21.43 50.20 4.38
N GLY A 516 20.73 49.28 5.00
CA GLY A 516 20.46 47.94 4.48
C GLY A 516 19.65 47.95 3.17
N GLY A 517 20.30 47.50 2.09
CA GLY A 517 19.70 47.32 0.77
C GLY A 517 18.61 46.27 0.72
N ARG A 518 17.38 46.63 1.11
CA ARG A 518 16.20 45.75 1.02
C ARG A 518 15.44 45.84 -0.30
N GLY A 519 15.77 46.80 -1.15
CA GLY A 519 15.06 47.05 -2.43
C GLY A 519 15.32 46.05 -3.54
N LEU A 520 16.41 45.25 -3.47
CA LEU A 520 16.79 44.33 -4.54
C LEU A 520 16.39 42.87 -4.28
N VAL A 521 15.82 42.55 -3.12
CA VAL A 521 15.45 41.14 -2.76
C VAL A 521 14.15 40.68 -3.43
N GLY A 522 13.33 41.58 -3.95
CA GLY A 522 12.07 41.27 -4.64
C GLY A 522 12.16 41.12 -6.16
N LEU A 523 13.36 41.29 -6.77
CA LEU A 523 13.55 41.36 -8.22
C LEU A 523 14.26 40.10 -8.82
N ARG A 524 14.22 38.94 -8.17
CA ARG A 524 14.69 37.65 -8.71
C ARG A 524 13.55 36.71 -9.05
#